data_1075c4880f3584c12d622acbc51291fc
#
_entry.id   1075c4880f3584c12d622acbc51291fc
#
_cell.length_a   1.000
_cell.length_b   1.000
_cell.length_c   1.000
_cell.angle_alpha   90.00
_cell.angle_beta   90.00
_cell.angle_gamma   90.00
#
_symmetry.space_group_name_H-M   'P 1'
#
loop_
_entity.id
_entity.type
_entity.pdbx_description
1 polymer ?
#
loop_
_entity_poly.entity_id
_entity_poly.type
_entity_poly.pdbx_seq_one_letter_code
_entity_poly.pdbx_strand_id
1 'polypeptide(L)'
;MDKEYQPIHGIQSYIDKSLVTAYGTDCKQLNEGRVAGAQTLSGTGSLRVGFTFFKQWYPHKDIDFLIPKPTWPLHQNLATLCGFDWKHYRYYDWATKGFDFDGMLDDLRAAKDNSFVLLHTCAHNPTGVDPTRE
;
A
#
# COMPACT_ATOMS: atom_id res chain seq x y z
N MET A 1 2.50 16.79 -28.82
CA MET A 1 2.04 16.28 -27.50
C MET A 1 0.59 16.71 -27.38
N ASP A 2 -0.31 15.75 -27.30
CA ASP A 2 -1.72 16.00 -27.11
C ASP A 2 -1.95 16.56 -25.69
N LYS A 3 -2.74 17.63 -25.57
CA LYS A 3 -3.05 18.31 -24.30
C LYS A 3 -4.54 18.27 -24.00
N GLU A 4 -5.28 17.42 -24.71
CA GLU A 4 -6.71 17.27 -24.55
C GLU A 4 -7.07 16.59 -23.21
N TYR A 5 -8.34 16.70 -22.83
CA TYR A 5 -8.90 16.11 -21.62
C TYR A 5 -8.74 14.59 -21.65
N GLN A 6 -8.17 14.05 -20.60
CA GLN A 6 -7.92 12.62 -20.48
C GLN A 6 -9.10 11.88 -19.81
N PRO A 7 -9.24 10.55 -20.04
CA PRO A 7 -10.18 9.73 -19.29
C PRO A 7 -9.97 9.85 -17.78
N ILE A 8 -11.02 9.64 -16.98
CA ILE A 8 -11.01 9.79 -15.51
C ILE A 8 -9.92 8.93 -14.87
N HIS A 9 -9.68 7.72 -15.38
CA HIS A 9 -8.63 6.81 -14.88
C HIS A 9 -7.22 7.15 -15.40
N GLY A 10 -7.10 8.13 -16.30
CA GLY A 10 -5.82 8.54 -16.88
C GLY A 10 -5.54 7.96 -18.26
N ILE A 11 -4.29 8.04 -18.69
CA ILE A 11 -3.83 7.58 -20.02
C ILE A 11 -3.67 6.05 -19.98
N GLN A 12 -4.48 5.32 -20.73
CA GLN A 12 -4.49 3.84 -20.70
C GLN A 12 -3.11 3.24 -21.01
N SER A 13 -2.43 3.73 -22.04
CA SER A 13 -1.09 3.21 -22.39
C SER A 13 -0.04 3.43 -21.30
N TYR A 14 -0.18 4.48 -20.50
CA TYR A 14 0.68 4.70 -19.33
C TYR A 14 0.35 3.71 -18.23
N ILE A 15 -0.93 3.49 -17.95
CA ILE A 15 -1.40 2.54 -16.94
C ILE A 15 -0.91 1.12 -17.26
N ASP A 16 -1.11 0.67 -18.51
CA ASP A 16 -0.70 -0.67 -18.96
C ASP A 16 0.80 -0.90 -18.77
N LYS A 17 1.62 0.08 -19.19
CA LYS A 17 3.07 -0.01 -19.02
C LYS A 17 3.50 0.02 -17.56
N SER A 18 2.82 0.82 -16.73
CA SER A 18 3.10 0.89 -15.29
C SER A 18 2.78 -0.44 -14.60
N LEU A 19 1.67 -1.08 -14.95
CA LEU A 19 1.29 -2.39 -14.42
C LEU A 19 2.30 -3.47 -14.83
N VAL A 20 2.73 -3.49 -16.10
CA VAL A 20 3.77 -4.42 -16.56
C VAL A 20 5.09 -4.17 -15.83
N THR A 21 5.46 -2.91 -15.60
CA THR A 21 6.68 -2.57 -14.87
C THR A 21 6.63 -3.03 -13.41
N ALA A 22 5.46 -2.90 -12.77
CA ALA A 22 5.28 -3.27 -11.36
C ALA A 22 5.20 -4.78 -11.13
N TYR A 23 4.51 -5.50 -12.01
CA TYR A 23 4.17 -6.92 -11.81
C TYR A 23 4.94 -7.88 -12.70
N GLY A 24 5.59 -7.39 -13.75
CA GLY A 24 6.24 -8.21 -14.78
C GLY A 24 5.27 -8.77 -15.82
N THR A 25 5.82 -9.14 -16.98
CA THR A 25 5.05 -9.71 -18.10
C THR A 25 4.44 -11.05 -17.79
N ASP A 26 5.06 -11.82 -16.88
CA ASP A 26 4.67 -13.19 -16.53
C ASP A 26 3.66 -13.24 -15.36
N CYS A 27 3.19 -12.09 -14.89
CA CYS A 27 2.22 -12.03 -13.82
C CYS A 27 0.86 -12.59 -14.27
N LYS A 28 0.50 -13.76 -13.72
CA LYS A 28 -0.75 -14.44 -14.02
C LYS A 28 -1.98 -13.56 -13.81
N GLN A 29 -2.01 -12.83 -12.70
CA GLN A 29 -3.14 -11.97 -12.33
C GLN A 29 -3.32 -10.81 -13.32
N LEU A 30 -2.21 -10.25 -13.81
CA LEU A 30 -2.25 -9.21 -14.83
C LEU A 30 -2.76 -9.76 -16.17
N ASN A 31 -2.26 -10.92 -16.58
CA ASN A 31 -2.64 -11.59 -17.84
C ASN A 31 -4.10 -12.07 -17.84
N GLU A 32 -4.66 -12.40 -16.69
CA GLU A 32 -6.07 -12.75 -16.49
C GLU A 32 -7.00 -11.53 -16.33
N GLY A 33 -6.50 -10.31 -16.44
CA GLY A 33 -7.30 -9.09 -16.26
C GLY A 33 -7.79 -8.85 -14.82
N ARG A 34 -7.13 -9.41 -13.82
CA ARG A 34 -7.49 -9.29 -12.41
C ARG A 34 -6.76 -8.13 -11.70
N VAL A 35 -6.03 -7.32 -12.44
CA VAL A 35 -5.32 -6.14 -11.94
C VAL A 35 -5.88 -4.91 -12.62
N ALA A 36 -6.31 -3.96 -11.84
CA ALA A 36 -6.75 -2.65 -12.31
C ALA A 36 -5.73 -1.56 -11.91
N GLY A 37 -5.68 -0.50 -12.69
CA GLY A 37 -4.82 0.64 -12.39
C GLY A 37 -5.51 1.95 -12.73
N ALA A 38 -5.05 3.01 -12.08
CA ALA A 38 -5.46 4.38 -12.39
C ALA A 38 -4.26 5.32 -12.23
N GLN A 39 -4.17 6.30 -13.10
CA GLN A 39 -3.17 7.36 -12.99
C GLN A 39 -3.61 8.38 -11.93
N THR A 40 -2.68 8.78 -11.07
CA THR A 40 -2.94 9.70 -9.96
C THR A 40 -1.86 10.77 -9.87
N LEU A 41 -2.07 11.75 -9.00
CA LEU A 41 -1.09 12.81 -8.71
C LEU A 41 -0.06 12.30 -7.70
N SER A 42 1.05 11.73 -8.18
CA SER A 42 2.16 11.28 -7.34
C SER A 42 1.74 10.22 -6.30
N GLY A 43 2.66 9.80 -5.43
CA GLY A 43 2.41 8.80 -4.37
C GLY A 43 1.35 9.23 -3.36
N THR A 44 1.35 10.49 -2.95
CA THR A 44 0.34 11.04 -2.03
C THR A 44 -1.08 10.93 -2.60
N GLY A 45 -1.26 11.32 -3.86
CA GLY A 45 -2.55 11.19 -4.56
C GLY A 45 -2.97 9.73 -4.71
N SER A 46 -2.02 8.84 -5.01
CA SER A 46 -2.26 7.40 -5.11
C SER A 46 -2.79 6.81 -3.82
N LEU A 47 -2.12 7.10 -2.69
CA LEU A 47 -2.56 6.64 -1.37
C LEU A 47 -3.95 7.20 -1.01
N ARG A 48 -4.19 8.49 -1.29
CA ARG A 48 -5.49 9.10 -1.02
C ARG A 48 -6.62 8.41 -1.80
N VAL A 49 -6.42 8.19 -3.09
CA VAL A 49 -7.41 7.49 -3.93
C VAL A 49 -7.63 6.06 -3.44
N GLY A 50 -6.55 5.31 -3.19
CA GLY A 50 -6.64 3.94 -2.70
C GLY A 50 -7.35 3.83 -1.36
N PHE A 51 -6.97 4.64 -0.37
CA PHE A 51 -7.59 4.62 0.95
C PHE A 51 -9.07 5.03 0.90
N THR A 52 -9.41 6.07 0.12
CA THR A 52 -10.81 6.47 -0.08
C THR A 52 -11.62 5.36 -0.72
N PHE A 53 -11.07 4.71 -1.76
CA PHE A 53 -11.72 3.58 -2.43
C PHE A 53 -12.00 2.44 -1.45
N PHE A 54 -11.01 2.00 -0.68
CA PHE A 54 -11.19 0.93 0.30
C PHE A 54 -12.17 1.33 1.41
N LYS A 55 -12.11 2.55 1.92
CA LYS A 55 -13.04 3.00 2.95
C LYS A 55 -14.49 2.94 2.47
N GLN A 56 -14.73 3.28 1.20
CA GLN A 56 -16.07 3.34 0.64
C GLN A 56 -16.59 1.96 0.22
N TRP A 57 -15.77 1.18 -0.48
CA TRP A 57 -16.23 0.01 -1.21
C TRP A 57 -15.83 -1.33 -0.59
N TYR A 58 -14.88 -1.35 0.36
CA TYR A 58 -14.48 -2.59 0.99
C TYR A 58 -15.63 -3.18 1.82
N PRO A 59 -15.97 -4.47 1.62
CA PRO A 59 -17.19 -5.04 2.22
C PRO A 59 -17.09 -5.21 3.74
N HIS A 60 -15.87 -5.45 4.26
CA HIS A 60 -15.67 -5.63 5.70
C HIS A 60 -15.47 -4.28 6.37
N LYS A 61 -16.23 -4.02 7.44
CA LYS A 61 -16.19 -2.73 8.16
C LYS A 61 -15.52 -2.82 9.53
N ASP A 62 -15.57 -3.98 10.15
CA ASP A 62 -14.90 -4.25 11.42
C ASP A 62 -13.51 -4.84 11.17
N ILE A 63 -12.58 -3.96 10.83
CA ILE A 63 -11.20 -4.29 10.45
C ILE A 63 -10.21 -3.42 11.19
N ASP A 64 -8.98 -3.90 11.28
CA ASP A 64 -7.84 -3.06 11.64
C ASP A 64 -7.20 -2.45 10.39
N PHE A 65 -6.64 -1.26 10.53
CA PHE A 65 -5.74 -0.69 9.53
C PHE A 65 -4.34 -0.59 10.16
N LEU A 66 -3.45 -1.47 9.73
CA LEU A 66 -2.13 -1.67 10.34
C LEU A 66 -1.06 -0.91 9.56
N ILE A 67 -0.29 -0.07 10.28
CA ILE A 67 0.76 0.77 9.72
C ILE A 67 2.08 0.44 10.41
N PRO A 68 3.21 0.28 9.68
CA PRO A 68 4.48 -0.08 10.30
C PRO A 68 4.98 1.02 11.24
N LYS A 69 5.73 0.62 12.28
CA LYS A 69 6.41 1.55 13.18
C LYS A 69 7.92 1.34 13.11
N PRO A 70 8.69 2.39 12.68
CA PRO A 70 8.24 3.69 12.15
C PRO A 70 7.69 3.60 10.73
N THR A 71 7.18 4.71 10.23
CA THR A 71 6.71 4.86 8.84
C THR A 71 6.80 6.32 8.39
N TRP A 72 6.60 6.57 7.10
CA TRP A 72 6.41 7.91 6.57
C TRP A 72 5.14 8.55 7.17
N PRO A 73 5.24 9.71 7.85
CA PRO A 73 4.10 10.30 8.58
C PRO A 73 2.83 10.49 7.76
N LEU A 74 2.97 10.62 6.43
CA LEU A 74 1.83 10.80 5.54
C LEU A 74 0.86 9.61 5.56
N HIS A 75 1.34 8.39 5.80
CA HIS A 75 0.48 7.19 5.89
C HIS A 75 -0.57 7.34 6.98
N GLN A 76 -0.15 7.75 8.18
CA GLN A 76 -1.03 7.98 9.32
C GLN A 76 -2.01 9.12 9.05
N ASN A 77 -1.50 10.24 8.53
CA ASN A 77 -2.31 11.41 8.24
C ASN A 77 -3.40 11.09 7.21
N LEU A 78 -3.06 10.38 6.14
CA LEU A 78 -4.03 10.00 5.11
C LEU A 78 -5.04 8.95 5.62
N ALA A 79 -4.60 7.97 6.41
CA ALA A 79 -5.50 7.01 7.02
C ALA A 79 -6.56 7.72 7.89
N THR A 80 -6.13 8.65 8.74
CA THR A 80 -7.02 9.49 9.56
C THR A 80 -7.97 10.33 8.69
N LEU A 81 -7.45 11.01 7.67
CA LEU A 81 -8.25 11.84 6.76
C LEU A 81 -9.26 11.03 5.94
N CYS A 82 -8.99 9.75 5.69
CA CYS A 82 -9.91 8.83 5.04
C CYS A 82 -10.89 8.15 6.03
N GLY A 83 -10.80 8.46 7.32
CA GLY A 83 -11.68 7.94 8.36
C GLY A 83 -11.36 6.50 8.78
N PHE A 84 -10.11 6.08 8.67
CA PHE A 84 -9.65 4.82 9.24
C PHE A 84 -9.18 5.03 10.68
N ASP A 85 -9.61 4.12 11.56
CA ASP A 85 -8.93 3.86 12.82
C ASP A 85 -7.73 2.96 12.53
N TRP A 86 -6.54 3.47 12.79
CA TRP A 86 -5.32 2.76 12.49
C TRP A 86 -4.51 2.49 13.74
N LYS A 87 -3.69 1.45 13.69
CA LYS A 87 -2.73 1.11 14.75
C LYS A 87 -1.40 0.69 14.14
N HIS A 88 -0.34 0.80 14.94
CA HIS A 88 0.97 0.34 14.53
C HIS A 88 1.11 -1.18 14.66
N TYR A 89 1.93 -1.75 13.77
CA TYR A 89 2.59 -3.04 13.99
C TYR A 89 4.10 -2.83 14.10
N ARG A 90 4.78 -3.73 14.80
CA ARG A 90 6.23 -3.73 14.94
C ARG A 90 6.88 -4.04 13.60
N TYR A 91 7.88 -3.27 13.23
CA TYR A 91 8.59 -3.42 11.98
C TYR A 91 10.10 -3.31 12.15
N TYR A 92 10.58 -2.43 13.02
CA TYR A 92 11.97 -2.11 13.18
C TYR A 92 12.44 -2.32 14.62
N ASP A 93 13.46 -3.13 14.79
CA ASP A 93 14.13 -3.34 16.08
C ASP A 93 15.23 -2.31 16.28
N TRP A 94 15.05 -1.44 17.25
CA TRP A 94 16.01 -0.38 17.58
C TRP A 94 17.30 -0.90 18.20
N ALA A 95 17.30 -2.07 18.82
CA ALA A 95 18.47 -2.66 19.44
C ALA A 95 19.42 -3.27 18.40
N THR A 96 18.87 -4.04 17.47
CA THR A 96 19.62 -4.66 16.38
C THR A 96 19.77 -3.77 15.15
N LYS A 97 18.98 -2.69 15.08
CA LYS A 97 18.85 -1.79 13.90
C LYS A 97 18.46 -2.56 12.65
N GLY A 98 17.64 -3.59 12.82
CA GLY A 98 17.20 -4.50 11.79
C GLY A 98 15.68 -4.62 11.70
N PHE A 99 15.24 -5.58 10.88
CA PHE A 99 13.84 -5.92 10.73
C PHE A 99 13.34 -6.77 11.89
N ASP A 100 12.27 -6.34 12.57
CA ASP A 100 11.63 -7.08 13.66
C ASP A 100 10.58 -8.05 13.09
N PHE A 101 11.06 -9.15 12.52
CA PHE A 101 10.20 -10.13 11.85
C PHE A 101 9.22 -10.79 12.82
N ASP A 102 9.70 -11.26 13.97
CA ASP A 102 8.83 -11.94 14.95
C ASP A 102 7.80 -10.99 15.53
N GLY A 103 8.21 -9.78 15.88
CA GLY A 103 7.30 -8.75 16.37
C GLY A 103 6.23 -8.37 15.34
N MET A 104 6.60 -8.24 14.07
CA MET A 104 5.65 -8.01 12.98
C MET A 104 4.65 -9.16 12.88
N LEU A 105 5.11 -10.41 12.85
CA LEU A 105 4.22 -11.58 12.74
C LEU A 105 3.24 -11.68 13.90
N ASP A 106 3.69 -11.43 15.12
CA ASP A 106 2.82 -11.47 16.30
C ASP A 106 1.72 -10.42 16.22
N ASP A 107 2.07 -9.20 15.82
CA ASP A 107 1.09 -8.12 15.68
C ASP A 107 0.10 -8.39 14.53
N LEU A 108 0.57 -8.98 13.43
CA LEU A 108 -0.30 -9.36 12.32
C LEU A 108 -1.23 -10.53 12.68
N ARG A 109 -0.77 -11.51 13.44
CA ARG A 109 -1.60 -12.62 13.94
C ARG A 109 -2.68 -12.17 14.92
N ALA A 110 -2.41 -11.09 15.66
CA ALA A 110 -3.36 -10.51 16.60
C ALA A 110 -4.39 -9.58 15.92
N ALA A 111 -4.22 -9.28 14.64
CA ALA A 111 -5.14 -8.42 13.91
C ALA A 111 -6.46 -9.14 13.60
N LYS A 112 -7.52 -8.37 13.41
CA LYS A 112 -8.81 -8.89 12.94
C LYS A 112 -8.68 -9.48 11.54
N ASP A 113 -9.49 -10.47 11.23
CA ASP A 113 -9.56 -11.00 9.86
C ASP A 113 -9.97 -9.92 8.87
N ASN A 114 -9.46 -10.04 7.65
CA ASN A 114 -9.71 -9.08 6.56
C ASN A 114 -9.18 -7.66 6.81
N SER A 115 -8.24 -7.49 7.73
CA SER A 115 -7.61 -6.22 8.02
C SER A 115 -6.69 -5.73 6.89
N PHE A 116 -6.48 -4.43 6.81
CA PHE A 116 -5.48 -3.84 5.93
C PHE A 116 -4.11 -3.79 6.61
N VAL A 117 -3.10 -4.19 5.87
CA VAL A 117 -1.69 -4.04 6.27
C VAL A 117 -0.98 -3.19 5.24
N LEU A 118 -0.47 -2.04 5.67
CA LEU A 118 0.34 -1.19 4.82
C LEU A 118 1.77 -1.71 4.81
N LEU A 119 2.26 -2.07 3.62
CA LEU A 119 3.63 -2.52 3.39
C LEU A 119 4.35 -1.55 2.46
N HIS A 120 5.66 -1.44 2.63
CA HIS A 120 6.54 -0.80 1.66
C HIS A 120 7.13 -1.91 0.79
N THR A 121 7.00 -1.80 -0.52
CA THR A 121 7.48 -2.85 -1.45
C THR A 121 8.99 -2.97 -1.47
N CYS A 122 9.70 -1.84 -1.31
CA CYS A 122 11.14 -1.77 -1.07
C CYS A 122 11.50 -0.38 -0.54
N ALA A 123 12.76 -0.25 -0.06
CA ALA A 123 13.30 1.00 0.47
C ALA A 123 12.40 1.60 1.55
N HIS A 124 12.15 0.81 2.61
CA HIS A 124 11.26 1.19 3.70
C HIS A 124 11.57 2.59 4.25
N ASN A 125 10.63 3.49 4.18
CA ASN A 125 10.77 4.86 4.67
C ASN A 125 10.26 4.98 6.12
N PRO A 126 11.10 5.36 7.13
CA PRO A 126 12.40 6.00 6.97
C PRO A 126 13.61 5.08 7.20
N THR A 127 13.44 3.81 7.52
CA THR A 127 14.53 2.99 8.06
C THR A 127 15.53 2.49 7.02
N GLY A 128 15.11 2.35 5.76
CA GLY A 128 15.90 1.69 4.72
C GLY A 128 16.08 0.18 4.94
N VAL A 129 15.39 -0.41 5.91
CA VAL A 129 15.45 -1.84 6.23
C VAL A 129 14.27 -2.55 5.57
N ASP A 130 14.57 -3.46 4.68
CA ASP A 130 13.56 -4.27 3.98
C ASP A 130 13.60 -5.73 4.46
N PRO A 131 12.48 -6.46 4.42
CA PRO A 131 12.46 -7.89 4.69
C PRO A 131 13.34 -8.65 3.69
N THR A 132 13.95 -9.74 4.15
CA THR A 132 14.65 -10.69 3.27
C THR A 132 13.64 -11.51 2.46
N ARG A 133 14.14 -12.25 1.46
CA ARG A 133 13.28 -13.13 0.65
C ARG A 133 13.04 -14.51 1.28
N GLU A 134 13.71 -14.78 2.38
CA GLU A 134 13.67 -16.06 3.10
C GLU A 134 12.61 -16.04 4.20
#